data_7fd21e4cafa5dec1029125150aa9863b
#
_entry.id   7fd21e4cafa5dec1029125150aa9863b
#
_cell.length_a   1.000
_cell.length_b   1.000
_cell.length_c   1.000
_cell.angle_alpha   90.00
_cell.angle_beta   90.00
_cell.angle_gamma   90.00
#
_symmetry.space_group_name_H-M   'P 1'
#
loop_
_entity.id
_entity.type
_entity.pdbx_description
1 polymer ?
#
loop_
_entity_poly.entity_id
_entity_poly.type
_entity_poly.pdbx_seq_one_letter_code
_entity_poly.pdbx_strand_id
1 'polypeptide(L)'
;DAVKSMGAMLVEEHTKSSNELKAALQGVTPSVVVPAAPPPELQARIDALAALSAEEFDKQWTAEQIAVHQQTLADLNGYLAKGDSSTLKDWASRATGVVQKHLNELNQLNK
;
A
#
# COMPACT_ATOMS: atom_id res chain seq x y z
N ASP A 1 -0.98 13.75 15.37
CA ASP A 1 -0.71 12.56 16.17
C ASP A 1 -1.44 11.33 15.65
N ALA A 2 -2.72 11.44 15.27
CA ALA A 2 -3.45 10.33 14.64
C ALA A 2 -2.82 9.94 13.30
N VAL A 3 -2.43 10.91 12.48
CA VAL A 3 -1.76 10.67 11.20
C VAL A 3 -0.38 10.03 11.43
N LYS A 4 0.35 10.51 12.43
CA LYS A 4 1.66 9.93 12.78
C LYS A 4 1.54 8.48 13.20
N SER A 5 0.56 8.16 14.04
CA SER A 5 0.30 6.78 14.47
C SER A 5 -0.11 5.90 13.31
N MET A 6 -0.97 6.40 12.42
CA MET A 6 -1.39 5.69 11.22
C MET A 6 -0.21 5.40 10.30
N GLY A 7 0.67 6.39 10.11
CA GLY A 7 1.88 6.21 9.30
C GLY A 7 2.80 5.15 9.84
N ALA A 8 3.02 5.11 11.15
CA ALA A 8 3.84 4.09 11.79
C ALA A 8 3.26 2.68 11.59
N MET A 9 1.94 2.55 11.74
CA MET A 9 1.25 1.28 11.51
C MET A 9 1.38 0.84 10.05
N LEU A 10 1.23 1.76 9.09
CA LEU A 10 1.37 1.45 7.67
C LEU A 10 2.79 0.97 7.35
N VAL A 11 3.82 1.61 7.89
CA VAL A 11 5.20 1.18 7.68
C VAL A 11 5.40 -0.24 8.18
N GLU A 12 4.93 -0.55 9.39
CA GLU A 12 5.06 -1.89 9.97
C GLU A 12 4.33 -2.95 9.14
N GLU A 13 3.05 -2.73 8.88
CA GLU A 13 2.22 -3.72 8.20
C GLU A 13 2.58 -3.88 6.72
N HIS A 14 2.95 -2.79 6.02
CA HIS A 14 3.37 -2.87 4.63
C HIS A 14 4.76 -3.48 4.47
N THR A 15 5.65 -3.28 5.45
CA THR A 15 6.95 -3.96 5.47
C THR A 15 6.76 -5.47 5.58
N LYS A 16 5.89 -5.89 6.49
CA LYS A 16 5.54 -7.32 6.64
C LYS A 16 4.94 -7.88 5.35
N SER A 17 3.98 -7.18 4.76
CA SER A 17 3.33 -7.60 3.52
C SER A 17 4.31 -7.69 2.36
N SER A 18 5.24 -6.74 2.24
CA SER A 18 6.27 -6.74 1.20
C SER A 18 7.22 -7.93 1.36
N ASN A 19 7.60 -8.27 2.59
CA ASN A 19 8.45 -9.43 2.86
C ASN A 19 7.72 -10.73 2.51
N GLU A 20 6.43 -10.82 2.80
CA GLU A 20 5.61 -11.97 2.43
C GLU A 20 5.48 -12.09 0.91
N LEU A 21 5.33 -10.96 0.20
CA LEU A 21 5.27 -10.93 -1.25
C LEU A 21 6.57 -11.42 -1.87
N LYS A 22 7.71 -10.96 -1.36
CA LYS A 22 9.03 -11.39 -1.84
C LYS A 22 9.21 -12.90 -1.67
N ALA A 23 8.75 -13.45 -0.55
CA ALA A 23 8.80 -14.89 -0.32
C ALA A 23 7.90 -15.64 -1.31
N ALA A 24 6.70 -15.12 -1.57
CA ALA A 24 5.77 -15.72 -2.53
C ALA A 24 6.32 -15.70 -3.96
N LEU A 25 7.07 -14.65 -4.32
CA LEU A 25 7.65 -14.51 -5.66
C LEU A 25 8.77 -15.50 -5.94
N GLN A 26 9.39 -16.08 -4.92
CA GLN A 26 10.46 -17.06 -5.10
C GLN A 26 10.01 -18.31 -5.86
N GLY A 27 8.71 -18.65 -5.78
CA GLY A 27 8.15 -19.78 -6.49
C GLY A 27 7.53 -19.45 -7.85
N VAL A 28 7.66 -18.23 -8.32
CA VAL A 28 7.00 -17.77 -9.56
C VAL A 28 7.96 -17.88 -10.74
N THR A 29 7.46 -18.38 -11.86
CA THR A 29 8.21 -18.51 -13.11
C THR A 29 7.48 -17.75 -14.23
N PRO A 30 8.14 -16.85 -14.99
CA PRO A 30 9.53 -16.42 -14.84
C PRO A 30 9.76 -15.58 -13.58
N SER A 31 11.02 -15.43 -13.18
CA SER A 31 11.38 -14.66 -12.00
C SER A 31 10.97 -13.19 -12.12
N VAL A 32 10.43 -12.66 -11.02
CA VAL A 32 10.03 -11.25 -10.94
C VAL A 32 10.93 -10.55 -9.91
N VAL A 33 11.48 -9.41 -10.29
CA VAL A 33 12.30 -8.58 -9.39
C VAL A 33 11.44 -7.43 -8.86
N VAL A 34 11.39 -7.32 -7.53
CA VAL A 34 10.67 -6.21 -6.88
C VAL A 34 11.59 -4.98 -6.87
N PRO A 35 11.13 -3.82 -7.38
CA PRO A 35 11.93 -2.60 -7.33
C PRO A 35 12.28 -2.20 -5.90
N ALA A 36 13.50 -1.68 -5.71
CA ALA A 36 13.98 -1.24 -4.39
C ALA A 36 13.50 0.16 -4.02
N ALA A 37 13.02 0.93 -5.00
CA ALA A 37 12.58 2.31 -4.80
C ALA A 37 11.26 2.53 -5.53
N PRO A 38 10.43 3.51 -5.08
CA PRO A 38 9.19 3.82 -5.78
C PRO A 38 9.46 4.43 -7.15
N PRO A 39 8.49 4.34 -8.09
CA PRO A 39 8.59 5.03 -9.37
C PRO A 39 8.78 6.54 -9.20
N PRO A 40 9.43 7.23 -10.16
CA PRO A 40 9.68 8.68 -10.04
C PRO A 40 8.42 9.50 -9.75
N GLU A 41 7.28 9.13 -10.29
CA GLU A 41 6.00 9.81 -10.07
C GLU A 41 5.58 9.76 -8.60
N LEU A 42 5.73 8.60 -7.97
CA LEU A 42 5.40 8.42 -6.55
C LEU A 42 6.42 9.11 -5.66
N GLN A 43 7.70 9.07 -6.04
CA GLN A 43 8.74 9.79 -5.30
C GLN A 43 8.48 11.29 -5.32
N ALA A 44 8.05 11.84 -6.44
CA ALA A 44 7.70 13.27 -6.55
C ALA A 44 6.55 13.63 -5.61
N ARG A 45 5.56 12.76 -5.46
CA ARG A 45 4.45 12.97 -4.54
C ARG A 45 4.90 12.93 -3.07
N ILE A 46 5.82 12.02 -2.73
CA ILE A 46 6.42 11.95 -1.39
C ILE A 46 7.18 13.26 -1.09
N ASP A 47 7.98 13.74 -2.04
CA ASP A 47 8.76 14.97 -1.90
C ASP A 47 7.84 16.18 -1.71
N ALA A 48 6.74 16.25 -2.46
CA ALA A 48 5.76 17.32 -2.33
C ALA A 48 5.10 17.32 -0.95
N LEU A 49 4.77 16.14 -0.40
CA LEU A 49 4.23 16.03 0.96
C LEU A 49 5.22 16.53 2.00
N ALA A 50 6.49 16.20 1.86
CA ALA A 50 7.53 16.60 2.81
C ALA A 50 7.70 18.12 2.90
N ALA A 51 7.30 18.86 1.87
CA ALA A 51 7.40 20.32 1.81
C ALA A 51 6.22 21.05 2.47
N LEU A 52 5.16 20.37 2.87
CA LEU A 52 3.95 20.97 3.40
C LEU A 52 4.06 21.28 4.91
N SER A 53 3.24 22.23 5.37
CA SER A 53 3.09 22.48 6.82
C SER A 53 2.41 21.26 7.47
N ALA A 54 2.50 21.16 8.80
CA ALA A 54 1.94 20.01 9.52
C ALA A 54 0.45 19.81 9.24
N GLU A 55 -0.34 20.86 9.23
CA GLU A 55 -1.78 20.77 8.97
C GLU A 55 -2.09 20.39 7.53
N GLU A 56 -1.40 21.03 6.59
CA GLU A 56 -1.55 20.70 5.18
C GLU A 56 -1.08 19.29 4.86
N PHE A 57 0.02 18.87 5.50
CA PHE A 57 0.55 17.52 5.38
C PHE A 57 -0.51 16.50 5.81
N ASP A 58 -1.10 16.66 6.99
CA ASP A 58 -2.09 15.71 7.50
C ASP A 58 -3.27 15.55 6.55
N LYS A 59 -3.77 16.68 6.03
CA LYS A 59 -4.88 16.69 5.07
C LYS A 59 -4.52 15.98 3.76
N GLN A 60 -3.41 16.41 3.16
CA GLN A 60 -2.99 15.91 1.85
C GLN A 60 -2.58 14.43 1.94
N TRP A 61 -1.82 14.08 2.98
CA TRP A 61 -1.39 12.71 3.20
C TRP A 61 -2.59 11.77 3.33
N THR A 62 -3.57 12.13 4.15
CA THR A 62 -4.76 11.32 4.36
C THR A 62 -5.52 11.11 3.05
N ALA A 63 -5.73 12.18 2.28
CA ALA A 63 -6.42 12.10 0.99
C ALA A 63 -5.67 11.21 0.00
N GLU A 64 -4.35 11.35 -0.08
CA GLU A 64 -3.54 10.55 -0.99
C GLU A 64 -3.49 9.09 -0.57
N GLN A 65 -3.41 8.81 0.73
CA GLN A 65 -3.43 7.43 1.22
C GLN A 65 -4.77 6.74 0.92
N ILE A 66 -5.88 7.45 1.07
CA ILE A 66 -7.19 6.90 0.70
C ILE A 66 -7.20 6.54 -0.79
N ALA A 67 -6.76 7.44 -1.65
CA ALA A 67 -6.74 7.20 -3.09
C ALA A 67 -5.84 6.01 -3.46
N VAL A 68 -4.64 5.94 -2.89
CA VAL A 68 -3.69 4.86 -3.15
C VAL A 68 -4.22 3.52 -2.64
N HIS A 69 -4.83 3.50 -1.45
CA HIS A 69 -5.40 2.27 -0.91
C HIS A 69 -6.59 1.78 -1.74
N GLN A 70 -7.43 2.69 -2.24
CA GLN A 70 -8.52 2.32 -3.15
C GLN A 70 -7.98 1.71 -4.45
N GLN A 71 -6.94 2.30 -5.02
CA GLN A 71 -6.31 1.79 -6.24
C GLN A 71 -5.67 0.43 -5.99
N THR A 72 -4.96 0.29 -4.88
CA THR A 72 -4.32 -0.98 -4.49
C THR A 72 -5.36 -2.08 -4.32
N LEU A 73 -6.49 -1.76 -3.68
CA LEU A 73 -7.57 -2.72 -3.49
C LEU A 73 -8.13 -3.18 -4.84
N ALA A 74 -8.33 -2.26 -5.78
CA ALA A 74 -8.78 -2.60 -7.13
C ALA A 74 -7.77 -3.49 -7.86
N ASP A 75 -6.49 -3.18 -7.74
CA ASP A 75 -5.42 -3.96 -8.36
C ASP A 75 -5.35 -5.39 -7.78
N LEU A 76 -5.46 -5.52 -6.45
CA LEU A 76 -5.46 -6.82 -5.80
C LEU A 76 -6.66 -7.66 -6.21
N ASN A 77 -7.85 -7.07 -6.25
CA ASN A 77 -9.07 -7.76 -6.69
C ASN A 77 -8.98 -8.17 -8.16
N GLY A 78 -8.38 -7.34 -9.00
CA GLY A 78 -8.13 -7.66 -10.41
C GLY A 78 -7.22 -8.88 -10.54
N TYR A 79 -6.16 -8.95 -9.76
CA TYR A 79 -5.26 -10.10 -9.76
C TYR A 79 -5.95 -11.37 -9.24
N LEU A 80 -6.75 -11.25 -8.18
CA LEU A 80 -7.51 -12.39 -7.64
C LEU A 80 -8.46 -12.97 -8.67
N ALA A 81 -9.03 -12.11 -9.53
CA ALA A 81 -9.95 -12.55 -10.58
C ALA A 81 -9.23 -13.19 -11.78
N LYS A 82 -8.05 -12.72 -12.15
CA LYS A 82 -7.39 -13.06 -13.41
C LYS A 82 -5.97 -13.61 -13.28
N GLY A 83 -5.38 -13.54 -12.08
CA GLY A 83 -4.02 -14.00 -11.87
C GLY A 83 -3.87 -15.51 -12.05
N ASP A 84 -2.67 -15.93 -12.41
CA ASP A 84 -2.37 -17.33 -12.72
C ASP A 84 -1.52 -18.04 -11.66
N SER A 85 -1.02 -17.34 -10.67
CA SER A 85 -0.23 -17.93 -9.59
C SER A 85 -1.07 -18.10 -8.32
N SER A 86 -1.26 -19.36 -7.88
CA SER A 86 -2.01 -19.63 -6.65
C SER A 86 -1.31 -19.04 -5.43
N THR A 87 0.02 -19.06 -5.37
CA THR A 87 0.81 -18.49 -4.27
C THR A 87 0.60 -16.99 -4.19
N LEU A 88 0.63 -16.29 -5.32
CA LEU A 88 0.38 -14.84 -5.36
C LEU A 88 -1.08 -14.52 -5.07
N LYS A 89 -2.01 -15.35 -5.48
CA LYS A 89 -3.43 -15.17 -5.15
C LYS A 89 -3.67 -15.30 -3.66
N ASP A 90 -3.02 -16.25 -3.00
CA ASP A 90 -3.11 -16.38 -1.54
C ASP A 90 -2.57 -15.14 -0.83
N TRP A 91 -1.42 -14.64 -1.27
CA TRP A 91 -0.86 -13.39 -0.75
C TRP A 91 -1.82 -12.22 -0.99
N ALA A 92 -2.34 -12.08 -2.21
CA ALA A 92 -3.24 -10.98 -2.58
C ALA A 92 -4.55 -11.02 -1.77
N SER A 93 -5.06 -12.21 -1.48
CA SER A 93 -6.26 -12.37 -0.65
C SER A 93 -6.03 -11.85 0.77
N ARG A 94 -4.87 -12.17 1.37
CA ARG A 94 -4.52 -11.64 2.69
C ARG A 94 -4.28 -10.14 2.64
N ALA A 95 -3.60 -9.65 1.61
CA ALA A 95 -3.33 -8.23 1.44
C ALA A 95 -4.61 -7.41 1.27
N THR A 96 -5.60 -7.94 0.58
CA THR A 96 -6.91 -7.30 0.42
C THR A 96 -7.54 -6.98 1.77
N GLY A 97 -7.51 -7.92 2.70
CA GLY A 97 -8.05 -7.72 4.05
C GLY A 97 -7.31 -6.62 4.81
N VAL A 98 -5.99 -6.60 4.72
CA VAL A 98 -5.15 -5.57 5.37
C VAL A 98 -5.40 -4.19 4.75
N VAL A 99 -5.45 -4.10 3.43
CA VAL A 99 -5.68 -2.84 2.72
C VAL A 99 -7.08 -2.29 3.04
N GLN A 100 -8.09 -3.14 3.11
CA GLN A 100 -9.44 -2.72 3.47
C GLN A 100 -9.50 -2.18 4.91
N LYS A 101 -8.79 -2.82 5.83
CA LYS A 101 -8.68 -2.36 7.21
C LYS A 101 -8.05 -0.96 7.25
N HIS A 102 -6.93 -0.77 6.56
CA HIS A 102 -6.26 0.53 6.49
C HIS A 102 -7.17 1.60 5.90
N LEU A 103 -7.90 1.25 4.84
CA LEU A 103 -8.81 2.19 4.18
C LEU A 103 -9.93 2.64 5.13
N ASN A 104 -10.48 1.72 5.90
CA ASN A 104 -11.50 2.04 6.89
C ASN A 104 -10.96 3.01 7.95
N GLU A 105 -9.74 2.78 8.44
CA GLU A 105 -9.09 3.64 9.42
C GLU A 105 -8.76 5.03 8.84
N LEU A 106 -8.28 5.08 7.59
CA LEU A 106 -8.02 6.33 6.89
C LEU A 106 -9.29 7.16 6.70
N ASN A 107 -10.39 6.52 6.37
CA ASN A 107 -11.68 7.20 6.24
C ASN A 107 -12.15 7.79 7.58
N GLN A 108 -11.83 7.16 8.70
CA GLN A 108 -12.10 7.72 10.01
C GLN A 108 -11.30 9.00 10.26
N LEU A 109 -10.03 9.02 9.86
CA LEU A 109 -9.19 10.22 9.99
C LEU A 109 -9.68 11.39 9.13
N ASN A 110 -10.34 11.09 8.01
CA ASN A 110 -10.79 12.10 7.06
C ASN A 110 -12.14 12.76 7.47
N LYS A 111 -12.73 12.35 8.55
CA LYS A 111 -14.01 12.90 9.03
C LYS A 111 -13.87 14.19 9.86
#